data_ba716d79362658c273b8e2136fdc4c72
#
_entry.id   ba716d79362658c273b8e2136fdc4c72
#
_cell.length_a   1.000
_cell.length_b   1.000
_cell.length_c   1.000
_cell.angle_alpha   90.00
_cell.angle_beta   90.00
_cell.angle_gamma   90.00
#
_symmetry.space_group_name_H-M   'P 1'
#
loop_
_entity.id
_entity.type
_entity.pdbx_description
1 polymer ?
#
loop_
_entity_poly.entity_id
_entity_poly.type
_entity_poly.pdbx_seq_one_letter_code
_entity_poly.pdbx_strand_id
1 'polypeptide(L)'
;MAGLRLHEKKTLMALRMLDGKASVDDVAEKSGLAHSAVMRAALTLSEKGLVKVHEQKWTAATLSEEGEYYAQYGLPERRLLRALLRLGGEAEVEEAAREAGLDTKMAPIALGWLKRKNWGSIRGKKCTLNVEVEPPIGVDEKLLATIFERRSIKVEDLSEELKQVLETLRKRNLVELEEKAHRELELTEEGWRTAKKGLKLVEEVTQLTPELIISGRWRNVKLTKFDVTAPVPAVYPGKMHPLQQIIQRAREIF
;
A
#
# COMPACT_ATOMS: atom_id res chain seq x y z
N MET A 1 -38.32 0.41 -2.30
CA MET A 1 -36.93 -0.06 -2.34
C MET A 1 -36.18 0.72 -3.41
N ALA A 2 -35.13 1.46 -3.08
CA ALA A 2 -34.29 2.13 -4.06
C ALA A 2 -33.68 1.09 -5.00
N GLY A 3 -33.81 1.28 -6.31
CA GLY A 3 -33.36 0.32 -7.30
C GLY A 3 -31.87 0.05 -7.18
N LEU A 4 -31.47 -1.21 -7.23
CA LEU A 4 -30.05 -1.60 -7.27
C LEU A 4 -29.42 -1.19 -8.61
N ARG A 5 -28.28 -0.53 -8.54
CA ARG A 5 -27.48 -0.17 -9.73
C ARG A 5 -26.82 -1.40 -10.35
N LEU A 6 -26.36 -1.30 -11.57
CA LEU A 6 -25.73 -2.41 -12.31
C LEU A 6 -24.55 -3.04 -11.55
N HIS A 7 -23.65 -2.21 -11.01
CA HIS A 7 -22.48 -2.69 -10.25
C HIS A 7 -22.90 -3.41 -8.95
N GLU A 8 -23.91 -2.90 -8.24
CA GLU A 8 -24.44 -3.54 -7.04
C GLU A 8 -25.05 -4.92 -7.36
N LYS A 9 -25.79 -5.03 -8.47
CA LYS A 9 -26.35 -6.30 -8.93
C LYS A 9 -25.27 -7.30 -9.31
N LYS A 10 -24.23 -6.89 -10.06
CA LYS A 10 -23.10 -7.72 -10.42
C LYS A 10 -22.34 -8.21 -9.19
N THR A 11 -22.09 -7.33 -8.21
CA THR A 11 -21.45 -7.69 -6.94
C THR A 11 -22.25 -8.70 -6.14
N LEU A 12 -23.59 -8.51 -6.01
CA LEU A 12 -24.44 -9.49 -5.33
C LEU A 12 -24.50 -10.84 -6.05
N MET A 13 -24.51 -10.85 -7.39
CA MET A 13 -24.48 -12.09 -8.16
C MET A 13 -23.14 -12.81 -8.02
N ALA A 14 -22.02 -12.09 -8.05
CA ALA A 14 -20.69 -12.65 -7.84
C ALA A 14 -20.57 -13.25 -6.43
N LEU A 15 -20.99 -12.53 -5.39
CA LEU A 15 -21.00 -13.04 -4.02
C LEU A 15 -21.87 -14.32 -3.89
N ARG A 16 -23.04 -14.34 -4.53
CA ARG A 16 -23.86 -15.55 -4.53
C ARG A 16 -23.15 -16.75 -5.18
N MET A 17 -22.38 -16.54 -6.25
CA MET A 17 -21.60 -17.58 -6.92
C MET A 17 -20.41 -18.07 -6.09
N LEU A 18 -19.97 -17.23 -5.13
CA LEU A 18 -18.87 -17.49 -4.19
C LEU A 18 -19.39 -17.88 -2.79
N ASP A 19 -20.53 -18.55 -2.72
CA ASP A 19 -21.14 -19.06 -1.48
C ASP A 19 -21.40 -17.99 -0.42
N GLY A 20 -21.54 -16.74 -0.84
CA GLY A 20 -21.97 -15.62 0.00
C GLY A 20 -20.89 -14.93 0.79
N LYS A 21 -19.65 -15.42 0.82
CA LYS A 21 -18.51 -14.80 1.48
C LYS A 21 -17.27 -14.91 0.61
N ALA A 22 -16.65 -13.78 0.31
CA ALA A 22 -15.44 -13.76 -0.52
C ALA A 22 -14.63 -12.47 -0.32
N SER A 23 -13.35 -12.49 -0.71
CA SER A 23 -12.52 -11.31 -0.76
C SER A 23 -13.01 -10.33 -1.83
N VAL A 24 -12.67 -9.05 -1.69
CA VAL A 24 -13.00 -8.04 -2.71
C VAL A 24 -12.36 -8.39 -4.06
N ASP A 25 -11.18 -9.00 -4.05
CA ASP A 25 -10.46 -9.39 -5.26
C ASP A 25 -11.15 -10.54 -6.00
N ASP A 26 -11.59 -11.58 -5.28
CA ASP A 26 -12.35 -12.69 -5.86
C ASP A 26 -13.68 -12.22 -6.46
N VAL A 27 -14.35 -11.28 -5.75
CA VAL A 27 -15.59 -10.68 -6.25
C VAL A 27 -15.33 -9.81 -7.48
N ALA A 28 -14.21 -9.09 -7.54
CA ALA A 28 -13.81 -8.29 -8.70
C ALA A 28 -13.59 -9.18 -9.93
N GLU A 29 -12.82 -10.24 -9.77
CA GLU A 29 -12.57 -11.23 -10.82
C GLU A 29 -13.88 -11.86 -11.32
N LYS A 30 -14.71 -12.36 -10.41
CA LYS A 30 -15.96 -13.03 -10.75
C LYS A 30 -17.02 -12.13 -11.37
N SER A 31 -17.08 -10.86 -10.94
CA SER A 31 -18.05 -9.88 -11.45
C SER A 31 -17.60 -9.18 -12.74
N GLY A 32 -16.31 -9.25 -13.09
CA GLY A 32 -15.70 -8.49 -14.18
C GLY A 32 -15.69 -6.98 -13.91
N LEU A 33 -15.65 -6.57 -12.64
CA LEU A 33 -15.60 -5.18 -12.21
C LEU A 33 -14.20 -4.84 -11.69
N ALA A 34 -13.79 -3.58 -11.86
CA ALA A 34 -12.58 -3.08 -11.20
C ALA A 34 -12.75 -3.12 -9.67
N HIS A 35 -11.67 -3.40 -8.93
CA HIS A 35 -11.63 -3.43 -7.46
C HIS A 35 -12.32 -2.21 -6.82
N SER A 36 -12.03 -1.00 -7.32
CA SER A 36 -12.65 0.25 -6.83
C SER A 36 -14.16 0.32 -7.05
N ALA A 37 -14.67 -0.31 -8.13
CA ALA A 37 -16.11 -0.37 -8.41
C ALA A 37 -16.81 -1.36 -7.48
N VAL A 38 -16.19 -2.50 -7.19
CA VAL A 38 -16.68 -3.48 -6.20
C VAL A 38 -16.75 -2.85 -4.82
N MET A 39 -15.69 -2.13 -4.40
CA MET A 39 -15.66 -1.44 -3.10
C MET A 39 -16.79 -0.42 -2.95
N ARG A 40 -17.02 0.42 -3.96
CA ARG A 40 -18.15 1.37 -3.95
C ARG A 40 -19.50 0.68 -3.90
N ALA A 41 -19.66 -0.39 -4.67
CA ALA A 41 -20.89 -1.19 -4.63
C ALA A 41 -21.08 -1.85 -3.25
N ALA A 42 -20.02 -2.39 -2.65
CA ALA A 42 -20.05 -3.00 -1.33
C ALA A 42 -20.46 -2.02 -0.23
N LEU A 43 -19.93 -0.79 -0.24
CA LEU A 43 -20.33 0.27 0.70
C LEU A 43 -21.83 0.59 0.57
N THR A 44 -22.32 0.84 -0.65
CA THR A 44 -23.74 1.13 -0.89
C THR A 44 -24.64 -0.07 -0.53
N LEU A 45 -24.19 -1.29 -0.77
CA LEU A 45 -24.90 -2.51 -0.37
C LEU A 45 -24.91 -2.72 1.15
N SER A 46 -23.83 -2.32 1.82
CA SER A 46 -23.74 -2.34 3.28
C SER A 46 -24.71 -1.33 3.92
N GLU A 47 -24.79 -0.11 3.38
CA GLU A 47 -25.79 0.91 3.80
C GLU A 47 -27.23 0.40 3.59
N LYS A 48 -27.46 -0.41 2.56
CA LYS A 48 -28.77 -1.06 2.31
C LYS A 48 -29.00 -2.33 3.14
N GLY A 49 -28.04 -2.74 3.98
CA GLY A 49 -28.13 -3.94 4.81
C GLY A 49 -28.04 -5.25 4.05
N LEU A 50 -27.59 -5.27 2.78
CA LEU A 50 -27.53 -6.46 1.93
C LEU A 50 -26.19 -7.20 1.99
N VAL A 51 -25.13 -6.50 2.37
CA VAL A 51 -23.76 -7.02 2.48
C VAL A 51 -23.14 -6.52 3.77
N LYS A 52 -22.36 -7.33 4.44
CA LYS A 52 -21.45 -6.94 5.52
C LYS A 52 -20.03 -6.86 4.96
N VAL A 53 -19.30 -5.83 5.35
CA VAL A 53 -17.90 -5.65 4.99
C VAL A 53 -17.07 -5.92 6.24
N HIS A 54 -16.24 -6.96 6.18
CA HIS A 54 -15.27 -7.29 7.22
C HIS A 54 -13.92 -6.76 6.79
N GLU A 55 -13.35 -5.86 7.56
CA GLU A 55 -12.02 -5.29 7.30
C GLU A 55 -11.05 -5.77 8.38
N GLN A 56 -10.01 -6.47 7.97
CA GLN A 56 -8.88 -6.82 8.82
C GLN A 56 -7.69 -5.98 8.40
N LYS A 57 -7.22 -5.12 9.31
CA LYS A 57 -6.03 -4.30 9.10
C LYS A 57 -4.86 -4.95 9.82
N TRP A 58 -3.70 -4.91 9.18
CA TRP A 58 -2.44 -5.30 9.79
C TRP A 58 -1.31 -4.46 9.24
N THR A 59 -0.23 -4.38 10.01
CA THR A 59 1.00 -3.72 9.58
C THR A 59 1.93 -4.77 9.00
N ALA A 60 2.29 -4.62 7.74
CA ALA A 60 3.30 -5.45 7.08
C ALA A 60 4.67 -4.77 7.19
N ALA A 61 5.67 -5.51 7.66
CA ALA A 61 7.06 -5.08 7.61
C ALA A 61 7.73 -5.70 6.39
N THR A 62 8.33 -4.87 5.55
CA THR A 62 9.10 -5.22 4.35
C THR A 62 10.50 -4.66 4.46
N LEU A 63 11.44 -5.17 3.68
CA LEU A 63 12.79 -4.62 3.63
C LEU A 63 12.84 -3.45 2.64
N SER A 64 13.65 -2.44 2.97
CA SER A 64 14.11 -1.45 2.00
C SER A 64 15.18 -2.06 1.08
N GLU A 65 15.58 -1.37 0.02
CA GLU A 65 16.69 -1.81 -0.87
C GLU A 65 17.98 -2.05 -0.07
N GLU A 66 18.27 -1.18 0.90
CA GLU A 66 19.43 -1.31 1.78
C GLU A 66 19.27 -2.48 2.75
N GLY A 67 18.06 -2.71 3.26
CA GLY A 67 17.72 -3.85 4.10
C GLY A 67 17.88 -5.19 3.36
N GLU A 68 17.46 -5.28 2.11
CA GLU A 68 17.65 -6.46 1.27
C GLU A 68 19.14 -6.76 1.03
N TYR A 69 19.91 -5.71 0.74
CA TYR A 69 21.36 -5.86 0.59
C TYR A 69 22.02 -6.42 1.85
N TYR A 70 21.67 -5.89 3.03
CA TYR A 70 22.26 -6.37 4.28
C TYR A 70 21.72 -7.72 4.74
N ALA A 71 20.52 -8.10 4.35
CA ALA A 71 20.03 -9.45 4.58
C ALA A 71 20.85 -10.51 3.83
N GLN A 72 21.34 -10.17 2.63
CA GLN A 72 22.17 -11.06 1.80
C GLN A 72 23.64 -11.06 2.19
N TYR A 73 24.21 -9.88 2.40
CA TYR A 73 25.68 -9.71 2.55
C TYR A 73 26.11 -9.49 4.00
N GLY A 74 25.16 -9.40 4.93
CA GLY A 74 25.40 -9.12 6.34
C GLY A 74 25.45 -7.63 6.67
N LEU A 75 25.11 -7.31 7.92
CA LEU A 75 25.11 -5.94 8.43
C LEU A 75 26.51 -5.32 8.39
N PRO A 76 26.65 -4.00 8.22
CA PRO A 76 27.96 -3.33 8.13
C PRO A 76 28.88 -3.63 9.31
N GLU A 77 28.33 -3.67 10.54
CA GLU A 77 29.07 -4.04 11.75
C GLU A 77 29.55 -5.48 11.74
N ARG A 78 28.82 -6.41 11.15
CA ARG A 78 29.20 -7.81 11.01
C ARG A 78 30.34 -7.96 9.99
N ARG A 79 30.25 -7.24 8.87
CA ARG A 79 31.31 -7.20 7.86
C ARG A 79 32.60 -6.62 8.41
N LEU A 80 32.49 -5.53 9.20
CA LEU A 80 33.63 -4.90 9.85
C LEU A 80 34.26 -5.83 10.90
N LEU A 81 33.45 -6.54 11.69
CA LEU A 81 33.93 -7.55 12.63
C LEU A 81 34.73 -8.64 11.92
N ARG A 82 34.21 -9.19 10.81
CA ARG A 82 34.90 -10.23 10.05
C ARG A 82 36.22 -9.75 9.46
N ALA A 83 36.23 -8.51 8.97
CA ALA A 83 37.46 -7.89 8.47
C ALA A 83 38.52 -7.73 9.56
N LEU A 84 38.13 -7.24 10.73
CA LEU A 84 39.01 -7.11 11.88
C LEU A 84 39.54 -8.47 12.39
N LEU A 85 38.70 -9.50 12.41
CA LEU A 85 39.15 -10.85 12.75
C LEU A 85 40.22 -11.37 11.78
N ARG A 86 40.12 -11.10 10.46
CA ARG A 86 41.12 -11.43 9.46
C ARG A 86 42.42 -10.65 9.65
N LEU A 87 42.34 -9.41 10.12
CA LEU A 87 43.46 -8.52 10.38
C LEU A 87 44.13 -8.75 11.76
N GLY A 88 43.73 -9.81 12.48
CA GLY A 88 44.36 -10.17 13.77
C GLY A 88 43.74 -9.45 14.98
N GLY A 89 42.53 -8.88 14.86
CA GLY A 89 41.75 -8.28 15.95
C GLY A 89 42.02 -6.81 16.20
N GLU A 90 43.04 -6.20 15.60
CA GLU A 90 43.35 -4.77 15.68
C GLU A 90 43.81 -4.25 14.31
N ALA A 91 43.22 -3.12 13.88
CA ALA A 91 43.65 -2.44 12.64
C ALA A 91 43.29 -0.95 12.68
N GLU A 92 43.85 -0.20 11.74
CA GLU A 92 43.35 1.17 11.50
C GLU A 92 41.93 1.16 10.93
N VAL A 93 41.13 2.13 11.32
CA VAL A 93 39.73 2.22 10.89
C VAL A 93 39.58 2.22 9.37
N GLU A 94 40.46 2.91 8.67
CA GLU A 94 40.44 3.00 7.19
C GLU A 94 40.78 1.67 6.54
N GLU A 95 41.76 0.93 7.09
CA GLU A 95 42.16 -0.38 6.62
C GLU A 95 41.05 -1.42 6.84
N ALA A 96 40.48 -1.46 8.07
CA ALA A 96 39.37 -2.33 8.40
C ALA A 96 38.13 -2.06 7.55
N ALA A 97 37.80 -0.79 7.29
CA ALA A 97 36.69 -0.42 6.45
C ALA A 97 36.90 -0.85 4.99
N ARG A 98 38.12 -0.70 4.47
CA ARG A 98 38.47 -1.14 3.11
C ARG A 98 38.38 -2.67 2.98
N GLU A 99 38.91 -3.41 3.93
CA GLU A 99 38.83 -4.88 3.97
C GLU A 99 37.38 -5.36 4.11
N ALA A 100 36.55 -4.63 4.86
CA ALA A 100 35.11 -4.90 4.99
C ALA A 100 34.31 -4.50 3.75
N GLY A 101 34.90 -3.80 2.78
CA GLY A 101 34.20 -3.23 1.63
C GLY A 101 33.16 -2.19 2.02
N LEU A 102 33.43 -1.41 3.06
CA LEU A 102 32.58 -0.32 3.52
C LEU A 102 33.06 1.01 2.95
N ASP A 103 32.15 1.82 2.49
CA ASP A 103 32.44 3.19 2.05
C ASP A 103 32.66 4.13 3.23
N THR A 104 33.09 5.35 2.94
CA THR A 104 33.35 6.39 3.95
C THR A 104 32.12 6.81 4.77
N LYS A 105 30.92 6.60 4.26
CA LYS A 105 29.65 6.89 4.97
C LYS A 105 29.23 5.75 5.87
N MET A 106 29.46 4.51 5.44
CA MET A 106 29.06 3.31 6.19
C MET A 106 30.03 2.95 7.32
N ALA A 107 31.31 3.24 7.16
CA ALA A 107 32.33 2.95 8.19
C ALA A 107 32.00 3.54 9.57
N PRO A 108 31.61 4.81 9.74
CA PRO A 108 31.20 5.35 11.03
C PRO A 108 29.97 4.67 11.64
N ILE A 109 29.03 4.28 10.80
CA ILE A 109 27.81 3.57 11.23
C ILE A 109 28.18 2.18 11.75
N ALA A 110 28.99 1.44 10.99
CA ALA A 110 29.46 0.12 11.37
C ALA A 110 30.24 0.14 12.70
N LEU A 111 31.13 1.12 12.88
CA LEU A 111 31.88 1.33 14.11
C LEU A 111 30.96 1.64 15.30
N GLY A 112 29.96 2.51 15.10
CA GLY A 112 28.98 2.83 16.14
C GLY A 112 28.22 1.60 16.62
N TRP A 113 27.80 0.73 15.71
CA TRP A 113 27.11 -0.52 16.04
C TRP A 113 28.03 -1.57 16.61
N LEU A 114 29.26 -1.71 16.12
CA LEU A 114 30.28 -2.59 16.68
C LEU A 114 30.53 -2.26 18.16
N LYS A 115 30.59 -0.97 18.53
CA LYS A 115 30.72 -0.51 19.91
C LYS A 115 29.46 -0.82 20.73
N ARG A 116 28.25 -0.54 20.17
CA ARG A 116 26.97 -0.82 20.87
C ARG A 116 26.77 -2.30 21.17
N LYS A 117 27.18 -3.17 20.24
CA LYS A 117 27.13 -4.63 20.44
C LYS A 117 28.27 -5.15 21.32
N ASN A 118 29.14 -4.26 21.82
CA ASN A 118 30.32 -4.58 22.64
C ASN A 118 31.31 -5.55 21.94
N TRP A 119 31.32 -5.55 20.61
CA TRP A 119 32.22 -6.39 19.83
C TRP A 119 33.61 -5.79 19.66
N GLY A 120 33.73 -4.49 19.81
CA GLY A 120 35.01 -3.79 19.70
C GLY A 120 35.01 -2.41 20.34
N SER A 121 36.18 -1.82 20.41
CA SER A 121 36.43 -0.47 20.92
C SER A 121 37.28 0.32 19.93
N ILE A 122 37.16 1.66 20.00
CA ILE A 122 37.90 2.57 19.14
C ILE A 122 38.75 3.45 20.02
N ARG A 123 40.06 3.52 19.71
CA ARG A 123 41.01 4.44 20.36
C ARG A 123 41.75 5.24 19.30
N GLY A 124 41.39 6.50 19.15
CA GLY A 124 41.95 7.36 18.09
C GLY A 124 41.60 6.82 16.69
N LYS A 125 42.61 6.47 15.90
CA LYS A 125 42.40 5.90 14.57
C LYS A 125 42.41 4.37 14.50
N LYS A 126 42.60 3.71 15.65
CA LYS A 126 42.65 2.24 15.74
C LYS A 126 41.34 1.67 16.27
N CYS A 127 40.91 0.56 15.70
CA CYS A 127 39.79 -0.24 16.11
C CYS A 127 40.33 -1.61 16.61
N THR A 128 39.91 -2.00 17.81
CA THR A 128 40.33 -3.24 18.45
C THR A 128 39.08 -4.05 18.81
N LEU A 129 39.11 -5.36 18.50
CA LEU A 129 38.04 -6.27 18.88
C LEU A 129 38.07 -6.58 20.39
N ASN A 130 36.91 -6.73 20.98
CA ASN A 130 36.71 -7.25 22.34
C ASN A 130 36.38 -8.74 22.34
N VAL A 131 36.26 -9.35 21.16
CA VAL A 131 35.88 -10.75 20.95
C VAL A 131 36.93 -11.44 20.10
N GLU A 132 37.27 -12.67 20.45
CA GLU A 132 38.29 -13.49 19.74
C GLU A 132 37.67 -14.32 18.60
N VAL A 133 36.35 -14.55 18.67
CA VAL A 133 35.61 -15.37 17.70
C VAL A 133 34.39 -14.60 17.23
N GLU A 134 33.91 -14.93 16.03
CA GLU A 134 32.69 -14.33 15.50
C GLU A 134 31.47 -14.66 16.41
N PRO A 135 30.79 -13.67 17.00
CA PRO A 135 29.61 -13.90 17.82
C PRO A 135 28.46 -14.53 17.02
N PRO A 136 27.57 -15.27 17.67
CA PRO A 136 26.42 -15.87 17.00
C PRO A 136 25.56 -14.82 16.32
N ILE A 137 24.74 -15.25 15.33
CA ILE A 137 23.85 -14.39 14.59
C ILE A 137 22.87 -13.70 15.54
N GLY A 138 22.86 -12.39 15.52
CA GLY A 138 22.00 -11.55 16.37
C GLY A 138 20.52 -11.67 16.01
N VAL A 139 19.65 -11.20 16.93
CA VAL A 139 18.20 -11.21 16.71
C VAL A 139 17.82 -10.27 15.57
N ASP A 140 18.52 -9.15 15.42
CA ASP A 140 18.37 -8.20 14.32
C ASP A 140 18.69 -8.83 12.96
N GLU A 141 19.78 -9.60 12.86
CA GLU A 141 20.17 -10.31 11.65
C GLU A 141 19.18 -11.44 11.29
N LYS A 142 18.71 -12.18 12.30
CA LYS A 142 17.68 -13.22 12.11
C LYS A 142 16.37 -12.62 11.60
N LEU A 143 15.97 -11.49 12.16
CA LEU A 143 14.73 -10.82 11.75
C LEU A 143 14.84 -10.32 10.31
N LEU A 144 15.97 -9.70 9.93
CA LEU A 144 16.20 -9.29 8.54
C LEU A 144 16.16 -10.49 7.58
N ALA A 145 16.83 -11.60 7.91
CA ALA A 145 16.80 -12.80 7.10
C ALA A 145 15.37 -13.36 6.96
N THR A 146 14.59 -13.38 8.04
CA THR A 146 13.20 -13.85 8.02
C THR A 146 12.32 -12.98 7.13
N ILE A 147 12.46 -11.65 7.21
CA ILE A 147 11.71 -10.73 6.34
C ILE A 147 12.13 -10.93 4.87
N PHE A 148 13.42 -11.13 4.63
CA PHE A 148 13.94 -11.38 3.28
C PHE A 148 13.36 -12.66 2.66
N GLU A 149 13.35 -13.76 3.41
CA GLU A 149 12.81 -15.06 2.96
C GLU A 149 11.31 -15.00 2.71
N ARG A 150 10.56 -14.35 3.60
CA ARG A 150 9.08 -14.28 3.55
C ARG A 150 8.56 -13.12 2.73
N ARG A 151 9.43 -12.22 2.26
CA ARG A 151 9.11 -10.95 1.58
C ARG A 151 8.38 -9.94 2.45
N SER A 152 7.55 -10.38 3.36
CA SER A 152 6.88 -9.54 4.35
C SER A 152 6.49 -10.35 5.58
N ILE A 153 6.39 -9.71 6.72
CA ILE A 153 5.87 -10.28 7.96
C ILE A 153 4.83 -9.36 8.56
N LYS A 154 3.88 -9.93 9.31
CA LYS A 154 2.91 -9.14 10.06
C LYS A 154 3.54 -8.72 11.39
N VAL A 155 3.48 -7.42 11.69
CA VAL A 155 4.04 -6.87 12.94
C VAL A 155 3.28 -7.39 14.17
N GLU A 156 1.98 -7.62 14.02
CA GLU A 156 1.10 -8.12 15.06
C GLU A 156 1.49 -9.54 15.54
N ASP A 157 2.07 -10.36 14.64
CA ASP A 157 2.49 -11.74 14.95
C ASP A 157 3.86 -11.80 15.68
N LEU A 158 4.53 -10.64 15.83
CA LEU A 158 5.83 -10.57 16.47
C LEU A 158 5.72 -10.44 18.00
N SER A 159 6.66 -11.07 18.72
CA SER A 159 6.82 -10.82 20.16
C SER A 159 7.25 -9.37 20.42
N GLU A 160 7.03 -8.87 21.65
CA GLU A 160 7.41 -7.51 22.03
C GLU A 160 8.92 -7.24 21.88
N GLU A 161 9.75 -8.23 22.12
CA GLU A 161 11.20 -8.15 21.92
C GLU A 161 11.53 -7.93 20.42
N LEU A 162 10.88 -8.68 19.53
CA LEU A 162 11.07 -8.54 18.07
C LEU A 162 10.53 -7.22 17.55
N LYS A 163 9.46 -6.68 18.13
CA LYS A 163 8.95 -5.35 17.78
C LYS A 163 9.96 -4.24 18.13
N GLN A 164 10.65 -4.34 19.28
CA GLN A 164 11.71 -3.39 19.62
C GLN A 164 12.89 -3.46 18.65
N VAL A 165 13.28 -4.69 18.27
CA VAL A 165 14.33 -4.88 17.25
C VAL A 165 13.88 -4.33 15.90
N LEU A 166 12.63 -4.56 15.50
CA LEU A 166 12.04 -4.03 14.28
C LEU A 166 12.06 -2.49 14.24
N GLU A 167 11.71 -1.84 15.35
CA GLU A 167 11.80 -0.37 15.47
C GLU A 167 13.25 0.13 15.37
N THR A 168 14.22 -0.64 15.85
CA THR A 168 15.64 -0.31 15.70
C THR A 168 16.07 -0.42 14.23
N LEU A 169 15.63 -1.46 13.53
CA LEU A 169 15.90 -1.63 12.11
C LEU A 169 15.21 -0.56 11.25
N ARG A 170 13.99 -0.18 11.62
CA ARG A 170 13.26 0.92 10.99
C ARG A 170 13.99 2.25 11.14
N LYS A 171 14.51 2.58 12.33
CA LYS A 171 15.33 3.78 12.56
C LYS A 171 16.63 3.77 11.76
N ARG A 172 17.08 2.62 11.31
CA ARG A 172 18.22 2.44 10.41
C ARG A 172 17.82 2.48 8.92
N ASN A 173 16.54 2.71 8.60
CA ASN A 173 15.96 2.66 7.27
C ASN A 173 16.14 1.30 6.55
N LEU A 174 16.26 0.21 7.30
CA LEU A 174 16.41 -1.14 6.75
C LEU A 174 15.06 -1.84 6.54
N VAL A 175 14.03 -1.37 7.24
CA VAL A 175 12.67 -1.93 7.20
C VAL A 175 11.66 -0.80 7.00
N GLU A 176 10.70 -1.06 6.13
CA GLU A 176 9.54 -0.22 5.87
C GLU A 176 8.28 -0.87 6.45
N LEU A 177 7.37 -0.04 6.96
CA LEU A 177 6.08 -0.50 7.49
C LEU A 177 4.97 0.01 6.59
N GLU A 178 4.14 -0.90 6.12
CA GLU A 178 2.96 -0.61 5.30
C GLU A 178 1.70 -1.10 5.99
N GLU A 179 0.70 -0.24 6.12
CA GLU A 179 -0.63 -0.69 6.54
C GLU A 179 -1.32 -1.40 5.38
N LYS A 180 -1.64 -2.67 5.58
CA LYS A 180 -2.41 -3.48 4.64
C LYS A 180 -3.78 -3.77 5.23
N ALA A 181 -4.79 -3.81 4.37
CA ALA A 181 -6.15 -4.16 4.75
C ALA A 181 -6.66 -5.26 3.82
N HIS A 182 -7.12 -6.34 4.41
CA HIS A 182 -7.88 -7.35 3.71
C HIS A 182 -9.36 -7.11 3.95
N ARG A 183 -10.13 -7.08 2.89
CA ARG A 183 -11.58 -6.85 2.97
C ARG A 183 -12.31 -8.03 2.41
N GLU A 184 -13.17 -8.60 3.24
CA GLU A 184 -14.09 -9.66 2.87
C GLU A 184 -15.51 -9.12 2.85
N LEU A 185 -16.28 -9.54 1.88
CA LEU A 185 -17.69 -9.23 1.70
C LEU A 185 -18.51 -10.45 2.05
N GLU A 186 -19.54 -10.28 2.85
CA GLU A 186 -20.46 -11.35 3.26
C GLU A 186 -21.90 -10.94 2.99
N LEU A 187 -22.67 -11.79 2.33
CA LEU A 187 -24.11 -11.60 2.11
C LEU A 187 -24.88 -11.73 3.42
N THR A 188 -25.75 -10.75 3.69
CA THR A 188 -26.75 -10.90 4.75
C THR A 188 -27.90 -11.80 4.31
N GLU A 189 -28.80 -12.18 5.21
CA GLU A 189 -30.02 -12.92 4.84
C GLU A 189 -30.88 -12.19 3.80
N GLU A 190 -30.99 -10.86 3.91
CA GLU A 190 -31.69 -10.05 2.93
C GLU A 190 -30.94 -9.98 1.61
N GLY A 191 -29.60 -9.92 1.67
CA GLY A 191 -28.72 -10.03 0.49
C GLY A 191 -28.96 -11.35 -0.25
N TRP A 192 -29.01 -12.46 0.45
CA TRP A 192 -29.33 -13.78 -0.11
C TRP A 192 -30.71 -13.83 -0.76
N ARG A 193 -31.75 -13.32 -0.06
CA ARG A 193 -33.10 -13.24 -0.62
C ARG A 193 -33.18 -12.42 -1.88
N THR A 194 -32.46 -11.29 -1.90
CA THR A 194 -32.40 -10.37 -3.06
C THR A 194 -31.63 -10.99 -4.23
N ALA A 195 -30.51 -11.63 -3.96
CA ALA A 195 -29.70 -12.31 -4.97
C ALA A 195 -30.42 -13.54 -5.59
N LYS A 196 -31.28 -14.23 -4.81
CA LYS A 196 -32.08 -15.38 -5.29
C LYS A 196 -33.28 -14.96 -6.16
N LYS A 197 -33.87 -13.79 -5.95
CA LYS A 197 -35.03 -13.27 -6.72
C LYS A 197 -34.78 -13.02 -8.21
N GLY A 198 -33.57 -13.29 -8.71
CA GLY A 198 -33.22 -13.10 -10.13
C GLY A 198 -33.04 -11.61 -10.48
N LEU A 199 -31.83 -11.11 -10.28
CA LEU A 199 -31.51 -9.72 -10.63
C LEU A 199 -31.38 -9.61 -12.15
N LYS A 200 -32.36 -8.96 -12.80
CA LYS A 200 -32.23 -8.62 -14.23
C LYS A 200 -31.11 -7.58 -14.37
N LEU A 201 -30.06 -7.92 -15.08
CA LEU A 201 -29.00 -7.01 -15.48
C LEU A 201 -29.53 -6.16 -16.63
N VAL A 202 -30.05 -4.98 -16.31
CA VAL A 202 -30.43 -3.97 -17.32
C VAL A 202 -29.26 -2.99 -17.40
N GLU A 203 -28.74 -2.78 -18.57
CA GLU A 203 -27.69 -1.80 -18.85
C GLU A 203 -28.26 -0.41 -18.55
N GLU A 204 -27.61 0.34 -17.62
CA GLU A 204 -27.98 1.72 -17.33
C GLU A 204 -27.04 2.63 -18.10
N VAL A 205 -27.61 3.52 -18.92
CA VAL A 205 -26.87 4.50 -19.71
C VAL A 205 -27.21 5.91 -19.26
N THR A 206 -26.23 6.79 -19.20
CA THR A 206 -26.40 8.20 -18.82
C THR A 206 -26.89 9.06 -19.98
N GLN A 207 -26.52 8.69 -21.19
CA GLN A 207 -26.87 9.40 -22.43
C GLN A 207 -27.21 8.41 -23.55
N LEU A 208 -28.15 8.79 -24.40
CA LEU A 208 -28.44 8.07 -25.63
C LEU A 208 -27.40 8.48 -26.67
N THR A 209 -26.55 7.54 -27.10
CA THR A 209 -25.61 7.75 -28.18
C THR A 209 -26.30 7.47 -29.54
N PRO A 210 -25.85 8.08 -30.67
CA PRO A 210 -26.38 7.79 -32.01
C PRO A 210 -26.39 6.29 -32.32
N GLU A 211 -25.34 5.55 -31.90
CA GLU A 211 -25.22 4.11 -32.14
C GLU A 211 -26.29 3.31 -31.37
N LEU A 212 -26.64 3.72 -30.16
CA LEU A 212 -27.72 3.09 -29.37
C LEU A 212 -29.08 3.32 -30.02
N ILE A 213 -29.28 4.49 -30.64
CA ILE A 213 -30.52 4.82 -31.33
C ILE A 213 -30.63 4.03 -32.65
N ILE A 214 -29.59 4.06 -33.49
CA ILE A 214 -29.54 3.38 -34.76
C ILE A 214 -29.69 1.86 -34.61
N SER A 215 -29.01 1.27 -33.63
CA SER A 215 -29.08 -0.17 -33.37
C SER A 215 -30.37 -0.63 -32.69
N GLY A 216 -31.24 0.28 -32.29
CA GLY A 216 -32.49 -0.04 -31.58
C GLY A 216 -32.29 -0.55 -30.14
N ARG A 217 -31.06 -0.62 -29.67
CA ARG A 217 -30.71 -1.12 -28.30
C ARG A 217 -31.24 -0.24 -27.17
N TRP A 218 -31.57 1.03 -27.46
CA TRP A 218 -32.13 1.95 -26.48
C TRP A 218 -33.42 1.43 -25.83
N ARG A 219 -34.15 0.49 -26.46
CA ARG A 219 -35.35 -0.14 -25.87
C ARG A 219 -35.05 -1.07 -24.71
N ASN A 220 -33.82 -1.59 -24.64
CA ASN A 220 -33.38 -2.58 -23.65
C ASN A 220 -32.49 -1.96 -22.56
N VAL A 221 -32.17 -0.69 -22.64
CA VAL A 221 -31.37 0.04 -21.65
C VAL A 221 -32.27 0.91 -20.79
N LYS A 222 -31.82 1.16 -19.56
CA LYS A 222 -32.51 2.07 -18.64
C LYS A 222 -31.72 3.37 -18.56
N LEU A 223 -32.38 4.49 -18.82
CA LEU A 223 -31.78 5.80 -18.62
C LEU A 223 -31.63 6.10 -17.12
N THR A 224 -30.46 6.55 -16.74
CA THR A 224 -30.18 7.01 -15.38
C THR A 224 -30.96 8.29 -15.12
N LYS A 225 -31.62 8.40 -13.97
CA LYS A 225 -32.32 9.65 -13.59
C LYS A 225 -31.29 10.77 -13.46
N PHE A 226 -31.55 11.88 -14.11
CA PHE A 226 -30.75 13.09 -14.00
C PHE A 226 -31.28 13.93 -12.83
N ASP A 227 -30.39 14.33 -11.92
CA ASP A 227 -30.74 15.22 -10.82
C ASP A 227 -30.42 16.66 -11.22
N VAL A 228 -31.51 17.42 -11.48
CA VAL A 228 -31.42 18.84 -11.89
C VAL A 228 -31.08 19.76 -10.70
N THR A 229 -31.18 19.26 -9.48
CA THR A 229 -30.91 20.03 -8.27
C THR A 229 -29.48 19.83 -7.73
N ALA A 230 -28.70 18.97 -8.38
CA ALA A 230 -27.32 18.71 -7.96
C ALA A 230 -26.50 20.01 -7.96
N PRO A 231 -25.77 20.33 -6.89
CA PRO A 231 -24.96 21.54 -6.83
C PRO A 231 -23.87 21.48 -7.89
N VAL A 232 -23.84 22.49 -8.76
CA VAL A 232 -22.80 22.64 -9.77
C VAL A 232 -21.69 23.53 -9.21
N PRO A 233 -20.41 23.25 -9.48
CA PRO A 233 -19.33 24.14 -9.12
C PRO A 233 -19.58 25.53 -9.69
N ALA A 234 -19.45 26.58 -8.85
CA ALA A 234 -19.61 27.93 -9.31
C ALA A 234 -18.56 28.26 -10.37
N VAL A 235 -19.02 28.55 -11.59
CA VAL A 235 -18.16 29.02 -12.66
C VAL A 235 -18.08 30.54 -12.52
N TYR A 236 -16.90 31.06 -12.21
CA TYR A 236 -16.64 32.49 -12.19
C TYR A 236 -16.23 32.93 -13.60
N PRO A 237 -17.13 33.58 -14.36
CA PRO A 237 -16.77 34.09 -15.69
C PRO A 237 -15.70 35.17 -15.53
N GLY A 238 -14.74 35.17 -16.42
CA GLY A 238 -13.72 36.24 -16.46
C GLY A 238 -14.39 37.60 -16.66
N LYS A 239 -13.87 38.61 -15.97
CA LYS A 239 -14.28 40.00 -16.22
C LYS A 239 -13.59 40.52 -17.47
N MET A 240 -14.32 41.28 -18.29
CA MET A 240 -13.76 41.95 -19.46
C MET A 240 -12.68 42.94 -19.02
N HIS A 241 -11.53 42.91 -19.65
CA HIS A 241 -10.41 43.83 -19.33
C HIS A 241 -10.86 45.28 -19.42
N PRO A 242 -10.50 46.19 -18.49
CA PRO A 242 -10.95 47.57 -18.48
C PRO A 242 -10.71 48.32 -19.81
N LEU A 243 -9.58 48.06 -20.46
CA LEU A 243 -9.27 48.64 -21.77
C LEU A 243 -10.27 48.21 -22.86
N GLN A 244 -10.69 46.96 -22.86
CA GLN A 244 -11.72 46.46 -23.80
C GLN A 244 -13.09 47.12 -23.55
N GLN A 245 -13.44 47.38 -22.28
CA GLN A 245 -14.67 48.10 -21.95
C GLN A 245 -14.66 49.52 -22.50
N ILE A 246 -13.49 50.20 -22.42
CA ILE A 246 -13.33 51.55 -22.97
C ILE A 246 -13.42 51.54 -24.49
N ILE A 247 -12.77 50.60 -25.13
CA ILE A 247 -12.85 50.40 -26.64
C ILE A 247 -14.29 50.15 -27.07
N GLN A 248 -15.00 49.33 -26.33
CA GLN A 248 -16.40 49.01 -26.66
C GLN A 248 -17.30 50.24 -26.47
N ARG A 249 -17.14 50.99 -25.39
CA ARG A 249 -17.83 52.27 -25.20
C ARG A 249 -17.49 53.32 -26.27
N ALA A 250 -16.23 53.41 -26.69
CA ALA A 250 -15.85 54.30 -27.80
C ALA A 250 -16.56 53.90 -29.11
N ARG A 251 -16.65 52.62 -29.40
CA ARG A 251 -17.38 52.09 -30.60
C ARG A 251 -18.90 52.34 -30.55
N GLU A 252 -19.50 52.44 -29.35
CA GLU A 252 -20.92 52.75 -29.19
C GLU A 252 -21.23 54.24 -29.36
N ILE A 253 -20.24 55.09 -29.15
CA ILE A 253 -20.41 56.54 -29.26
C ILE A 253 -20.10 57.06 -30.66
N PHE A 254 -19.21 56.40 -31.42
CA PHE A 254 -18.85 56.72 -32.80
C PHE A 254 -19.39 55.73 -33.81
#